data_1b22df0a68047dcdfa17b7bcd541d1b7
#
_entry.id   1b22df0a68047dcdfa17b7bcd541d1b7
#
_cell.length_a   1.000
_cell.length_b   1.000
_cell.length_c   1.000
_cell.angle_alpha   90.00
_cell.angle_beta   90.00
_cell.angle_gamma   90.00
#
_symmetry.space_group_name_H-M   'P 1'
#
loop_
_entity.id
_entity.type
_entity.pdbx_description
1 polymer ?
#
loop_
_entity_poly.entity_id
_entity_poly.type
_entity_poly.pdbx_seq_one_letter_code
_entity_poly.pdbx_strand_id
1 'polypeptide(L)'
;MSSASSAGRDTRSEILSQPEIWETTLKQLVSGESGDLPDLGSYDYVLFTGCGSTYFLSQWAARHCQQVRQVQAAALPASELLIFPSAWLRPGARGLLVAISRSAETTETLRAVEAFRELTKGDTLAITCNPQGPLAKRARWVLAAPHAQETSVAQTRTFTSMMLLAARLIDGGHAAQAHSALPAAARALLDQYGELAEAVGRDLQLDRFFFLGSGARYGLACEAMLKMKEMSLSQSEAYHFMEIRHGPMSMVDGRAVVLGLMGVEGRNYEARVIADMQTLQARTMGLSPDGAGAAGQISLGAEALPPIWRDPLYLPFLQLVAFHRAVAKGLNPDRPTHLEFVVKLDG
;
A
#
# COMPACT_ATOMS: atom_id res chain seq x y z
N MET A 1 -37.36 5.60 3.59
CA MET A 1 -36.60 4.35 3.41
C MET A 1 -35.76 4.44 2.11
N SER A 2 -34.74 5.27 2.01
CA SER A 2 -33.98 5.43 0.74
C SER A 2 -32.51 5.81 0.89
N SER A 3 -31.95 5.87 2.08
CA SER A 3 -30.54 6.30 2.24
C SER A 3 -29.54 5.20 2.64
N ALA A 4 -30.00 4.02 3.02
CA ALA A 4 -29.12 2.95 3.48
C ALA A 4 -28.51 2.10 2.34
N SER A 5 -29.02 2.17 1.10
CA SER A 5 -28.55 1.32 0.00
C SER A 5 -27.39 1.91 -0.83
N SER A 6 -26.95 3.13 -0.56
CA SER A 6 -25.89 3.81 -1.31
C SER A 6 -24.55 3.94 -0.57
N ALA A 7 -24.54 3.72 0.75
CA ALA A 7 -23.32 3.85 1.56
C ALA A 7 -22.28 2.78 1.16
N GLY A 8 -21.07 3.19 0.85
CA GLY A 8 -19.97 2.32 0.44
C GLY A 8 -20.02 1.86 -1.02
N ARG A 9 -20.97 2.37 -1.83
CA ARG A 9 -21.08 1.97 -3.24
C ARG A 9 -19.81 2.28 -4.03
N ASP A 10 -19.27 3.47 -3.84
CA ASP A 10 -18.09 3.94 -4.58
C ASP A 10 -16.85 3.16 -4.11
N THR A 11 -16.61 3.06 -2.82
CA THR A 11 -15.50 2.26 -2.25
C THR A 11 -15.55 0.80 -2.71
N ARG A 12 -16.74 0.16 -2.69
CA ARG A 12 -16.88 -1.22 -3.16
C ARG A 12 -16.53 -1.35 -4.64
N SER A 13 -17.06 -0.46 -5.47
CA SER A 13 -16.78 -0.43 -6.91
C SER A 13 -15.27 -0.21 -7.18
N GLU A 14 -14.65 0.67 -6.42
CA GLU A 14 -13.23 0.97 -6.53
C GLU A 14 -12.34 -0.23 -6.13
N ILE A 15 -12.69 -0.96 -5.08
CA ILE A 15 -11.99 -2.20 -4.71
C ILE A 15 -12.15 -3.27 -5.80
N LEU A 16 -13.36 -3.50 -6.26
CA LEU A 16 -13.66 -4.58 -7.21
C LEU A 16 -13.14 -4.29 -8.63
N SER A 17 -12.97 -3.03 -9.00
CA SER A 17 -12.44 -2.64 -10.32
C SER A 17 -10.90 -2.65 -10.41
N GLN A 18 -10.19 -3.04 -9.35
CA GLN A 18 -8.73 -3.08 -9.38
C GLN A 18 -8.15 -3.91 -10.53
N PRO A 19 -8.68 -5.11 -10.86
CA PRO A 19 -8.13 -5.89 -11.97
C PRO A 19 -8.14 -5.15 -13.31
N GLU A 20 -9.23 -4.44 -13.64
CA GLU A 20 -9.39 -3.67 -14.88
C GLU A 20 -8.49 -2.42 -14.90
N ILE A 21 -8.39 -1.76 -13.74
CA ILE A 21 -7.51 -0.59 -13.58
C ILE A 21 -6.04 -0.99 -13.66
N TRP A 22 -5.66 -2.13 -13.09
CA TRP A 22 -4.30 -2.66 -13.21
C TRP A 22 -3.96 -3.05 -14.65
N GLU A 23 -4.90 -3.67 -15.38
CA GLU A 23 -4.73 -3.99 -16.79
C GLU A 23 -4.43 -2.73 -17.61
N THR A 24 -5.19 -1.65 -17.37
CA THR A 24 -4.98 -0.36 -18.02
C THR A 24 -3.64 0.26 -17.64
N THR A 25 -3.28 0.27 -16.36
CA THR A 25 -2.01 0.79 -15.86
C THR A 25 -0.82 0.01 -16.47
N LEU A 26 -0.89 -1.32 -16.44
CA LEU A 26 0.18 -2.17 -16.96
C LEU A 26 0.33 -2.05 -18.48
N LYS A 27 -0.77 -1.91 -19.21
CA LYS A 27 -0.75 -1.63 -20.66
C LYS A 27 0.00 -0.32 -20.96
N GLN A 28 -0.28 0.74 -20.21
CA GLN A 28 0.44 2.01 -20.30
C GLN A 28 1.95 1.84 -20.02
N LEU A 29 2.31 1.04 -19.00
CA LEU A 29 3.70 0.81 -18.64
C LEU A 29 4.47 0.00 -19.70
N VAL A 30 3.79 -0.94 -20.37
CA VAL A 30 4.38 -1.77 -21.45
C VAL A 30 4.51 -0.96 -22.75
N SER A 31 3.59 -0.03 -23.05
CA SER A 31 3.65 0.79 -24.27
C SER A 31 4.83 1.78 -24.30
N GLY A 32 5.50 1.99 -23.16
CA GLY A 32 6.64 2.92 -23.07
C GLY A 32 6.23 4.39 -22.91
N GLU A 33 4.95 4.68 -22.69
CA GLU A 33 4.45 6.05 -22.49
C GLU A 33 5.07 6.76 -21.26
N SER A 34 5.71 6.01 -20.37
CA SER A 34 6.41 6.55 -19.20
C SER A 34 7.68 7.35 -19.51
N GLY A 35 8.13 7.35 -20.76
CA GLY A 35 9.40 7.98 -21.17
C GLY A 35 10.64 7.38 -20.50
N ASP A 36 11.76 8.07 -20.62
CA ASP A 36 13.02 7.67 -19.97
C ASP A 36 12.94 7.96 -18.47
N LEU A 37 13.07 6.93 -17.66
CA LEU A 37 13.13 7.02 -16.20
C LEU A 37 14.57 7.12 -15.71
N PRO A 38 14.82 7.72 -14.53
CA PRO A 38 16.15 7.79 -13.98
C PRO A 38 16.71 6.40 -13.66
N ASP A 39 17.98 6.18 -13.92
CA ASP A 39 18.69 5.01 -13.39
C ASP A 39 18.95 5.22 -11.89
N LEU A 40 18.26 4.45 -11.06
CA LEU A 40 18.36 4.55 -9.62
C LEU A 40 19.78 4.24 -9.10
N GLY A 41 20.54 3.40 -9.81
CA GLY A 41 21.93 3.07 -9.47
C GLY A 41 22.91 4.23 -9.66
N SER A 42 22.50 5.30 -10.34
CA SER A 42 23.32 6.50 -10.53
C SER A 42 23.27 7.49 -9.37
N TYR A 43 22.46 7.24 -8.33
CA TYR A 43 22.30 8.09 -7.16
C TYR A 43 22.98 7.50 -5.93
N ASP A 44 23.54 8.37 -5.08
CA ASP A 44 24.14 7.97 -3.81
C ASP A 44 23.07 7.47 -2.83
N TYR A 45 21.85 8.02 -2.92
CA TYR A 45 20.70 7.58 -2.16
C TYR A 45 19.37 7.93 -2.85
N VAL A 46 18.33 7.16 -2.54
CA VAL A 46 16.97 7.39 -2.99
C VAL A 46 16.04 7.53 -1.78
N LEU A 47 15.30 8.63 -1.68
CA LEU A 47 14.29 8.83 -0.67
C LEU A 47 12.90 8.70 -1.28
N PHE A 48 12.04 7.93 -0.64
CA PHE A 48 10.62 7.84 -0.95
C PHE A 48 9.84 8.60 0.12
N THR A 49 8.86 9.42 -0.28
CA THR A 49 8.08 10.21 0.67
C THR A 49 6.62 10.33 0.26
N GLY A 50 5.76 10.51 1.25
CA GLY A 50 4.33 10.70 1.11
C GLY A 50 3.68 10.90 2.47
N CYS A 51 2.34 10.95 2.51
CA CYS A 51 1.54 11.13 3.72
C CYS A 51 0.48 10.02 3.83
N GLY A 52 0.25 9.49 5.03
CA GLY A 52 -0.73 8.42 5.26
C GLY A 52 -0.46 7.20 4.37
N SER A 53 -1.46 6.77 3.57
CA SER A 53 -1.32 5.66 2.63
C SER A 53 -0.07 5.77 1.76
N THR A 54 0.21 6.95 1.21
CA THR A 54 1.37 7.11 0.32
C THR A 54 2.72 7.06 1.06
N TYR A 55 2.75 7.30 2.37
CA TYR A 55 3.92 7.00 3.18
C TYR A 55 4.11 5.48 3.35
N PHE A 56 3.05 4.71 3.56
CA PHE A 56 3.17 3.25 3.63
C PHE A 56 3.55 2.63 2.28
N LEU A 57 3.08 3.20 1.16
CA LEU A 57 3.58 2.84 -0.17
C LEU A 57 5.08 3.18 -0.30
N SER A 58 5.51 4.31 0.24
CA SER A 58 6.93 4.70 0.26
C SER A 58 7.79 3.70 1.03
N GLN A 59 7.32 3.15 2.17
CA GLN A 59 8.01 2.11 2.93
C GLN A 59 8.19 0.83 2.10
N TRP A 60 7.12 0.39 1.43
CA TRP A 60 7.15 -0.76 0.53
C TRP A 60 8.14 -0.53 -0.62
N ALA A 61 8.07 0.63 -1.29
CA ALA A 61 8.90 0.97 -2.44
C ALA A 61 10.39 1.08 -2.07
N ALA A 62 10.71 1.76 -0.96
CA ALA A 62 12.10 1.90 -0.50
C ALA A 62 12.74 0.55 -0.21
N ARG A 63 12.00 -0.38 0.41
CA ARG A 63 12.52 -1.71 0.71
C ARG A 63 12.78 -2.53 -0.55
N HIS A 64 11.86 -2.49 -1.51
CA HIS A 64 12.10 -3.12 -2.82
C HIS A 64 13.23 -2.47 -3.59
N CYS A 65 13.38 -1.15 -3.53
CA CYS A 65 14.49 -0.43 -4.14
C CYS A 65 15.84 -0.93 -3.60
N GLN A 66 15.97 -1.09 -2.28
CA GLN A 66 17.16 -1.67 -1.67
C GLN A 66 17.44 -3.10 -2.15
N GLN A 67 16.39 -3.94 -2.21
CA GLN A 67 16.54 -5.36 -2.58
C GLN A 67 16.87 -5.55 -4.07
N VAL A 68 16.17 -4.84 -4.95
CA VAL A 68 16.26 -5.02 -6.41
C VAL A 68 17.44 -4.24 -6.99
N ARG A 69 17.66 -3.00 -6.54
CA ARG A 69 18.67 -2.11 -7.11
C ARG A 69 19.95 -2.03 -6.28
N GLN A 70 19.94 -2.56 -5.06
CA GLN A 70 21.06 -2.50 -4.11
C GLN A 70 21.57 -1.07 -3.87
N VAL A 71 20.68 -0.09 -3.95
CA VAL A 71 20.92 1.33 -3.69
C VAL A 71 20.49 1.64 -2.26
N GLN A 72 21.18 2.56 -1.60
CA GLN A 72 20.72 3.06 -0.31
C GLN A 72 19.38 3.77 -0.50
N ALA A 73 18.30 3.21 0.05
CA ALA A 73 16.97 3.79 -0.05
C ALA A 73 16.29 3.84 1.32
N ALA A 74 15.50 4.90 1.57
CA ALA A 74 14.72 5.08 2.78
C ALA A 74 13.34 5.67 2.47
N ALA A 75 12.38 5.41 3.35
CA ALA A 75 11.07 6.04 3.31
C ALA A 75 10.87 6.95 4.50
N LEU A 76 10.35 8.14 4.26
CA LEU A 76 10.08 9.15 5.27
C LEU A 76 8.68 9.72 5.11
N PRO A 77 7.93 9.98 6.20
CA PRO A 77 6.77 10.85 6.11
C PRO A 77 7.20 12.22 5.55
N ALA A 78 6.37 12.84 4.72
CA ALA A 78 6.71 14.13 4.15
C ALA A 78 6.96 15.21 5.23
N SER A 79 6.28 15.10 6.37
CA SER A 79 6.49 15.96 7.53
C SER A 79 7.91 15.91 8.09
N GLU A 80 8.59 14.77 8.06
CA GLU A 80 9.98 14.65 8.51
C GLU A 80 10.95 15.44 7.64
N LEU A 81 10.75 15.43 6.32
CA LEU A 81 11.54 16.25 5.40
C LEU A 81 11.21 17.73 5.53
N LEU A 82 9.98 18.07 5.92
CA LEU A 82 9.57 19.46 6.15
C LEU A 82 10.15 20.01 7.46
N ILE A 83 10.10 19.24 8.54
CA ILE A 83 10.43 19.72 9.90
C ILE A 83 11.92 19.56 10.21
N PHE A 84 12.51 18.44 9.77
CA PHE A 84 13.90 18.06 10.08
C PHE A 84 14.73 17.76 8.82
N PRO A 85 14.73 18.62 7.78
CA PRO A 85 15.38 18.29 6.51
C PRO A 85 16.88 17.98 6.67
N SER A 86 17.59 18.69 7.53
CA SER A 86 19.04 18.50 7.75
C SER A 86 19.39 17.13 8.38
N ALA A 87 18.43 16.44 9.02
CA ALA A 87 18.65 15.10 9.55
C ALA A 87 18.75 14.03 8.47
N TRP A 88 18.14 14.29 7.32
CA TRP A 88 17.97 13.31 6.25
C TRP A 88 18.72 13.68 4.96
N LEU A 89 18.83 14.96 4.68
CA LEU A 89 19.42 15.46 3.43
C LEU A 89 20.91 15.71 3.59
N ARG A 90 21.68 15.24 2.61
CA ARG A 90 23.14 15.37 2.59
C ARG A 90 23.56 16.37 1.50
N PRO A 91 23.97 17.59 1.85
CA PRO A 91 24.50 18.55 0.88
C PRO A 91 25.68 17.94 0.12
N GLY A 92 25.67 18.10 -1.21
CA GLY A 92 26.73 17.59 -2.09
C GLY A 92 26.60 16.12 -2.52
N ALA A 93 25.73 15.33 -1.89
CA ALA A 93 25.42 13.98 -2.36
C ALA A 93 24.36 14.01 -3.47
N ARG A 94 24.48 13.12 -4.46
CA ARG A 94 23.52 12.99 -5.54
C ARG A 94 22.30 12.18 -5.09
N GLY A 95 21.27 12.87 -4.61
CA GLY A 95 20.03 12.26 -4.13
C GLY A 95 18.91 12.27 -5.18
N LEU A 96 18.03 11.26 -5.12
CA LEU A 96 16.73 11.27 -5.79
C LEU A 96 15.61 11.24 -4.74
N LEU A 97 14.67 12.18 -4.84
CA LEU A 97 13.43 12.14 -4.06
C LEU A 97 12.28 11.65 -4.94
N VAL A 98 11.69 10.51 -4.57
CA VAL A 98 10.45 9.97 -5.16
C VAL A 98 9.30 10.39 -4.26
N ALA A 99 8.53 11.38 -4.69
CA ALA A 99 7.39 11.92 -3.96
C ALA A 99 6.09 11.27 -4.45
N ILE A 100 5.34 10.64 -3.55
CA ILE A 100 4.13 9.89 -3.87
C ILE A 100 2.93 10.62 -3.29
N SER A 101 1.96 11.00 -4.15
CA SER A 101 0.72 11.67 -3.73
C SER A 101 -0.39 11.40 -4.72
N ARG A 102 -1.52 10.83 -4.26
CA ARG A 102 -2.71 10.59 -5.09
C ARG A 102 -3.17 11.88 -5.79
N SER A 103 -3.41 12.92 -5.02
CA SER A 103 -3.93 14.21 -5.50
C SER A 103 -2.88 15.10 -6.17
N ALA A 104 -1.59 14.87 -5.88
CA ALA A 104 -0.49 15.78 -6.21
C ALA A 104 -0.60 17.20 -5.56
N GLU A 105 -1.43 17.35 -4.51
CA GLU A 105 -1.76 18.62 -3.88
C GLU A 105 -1.45 18.71 -2.38
N THR A 106 -1.12 17.58 -1.74
CA THR A 106 -0.84 17.50 -0.30
C THR A 106 0.29 18.47 0.08
N THR A 107 -0.01 19.42 0.98
CA THR A 107 0.91 20.51 1.32
C THR A 107 2.25 20.02 1.85
N GLU A 108 2.24 19.01 2.76
CA GLU A 108 3.49 18.46 3.31
C GLU A 108 4.38 17.88 2.20
N THR A 109 3.79 17.14 1.24
CA THR A 109 4.54 16.54 0.13
C THR A 109 5.16 17.63 -0.78
N LEU A 110 4.42 18.68 -1.06
CA LEU A 110 4.92 19.81 -1.86
C LEU A 110 6.08 20.52 -1.18
N ARG A 111 5.95 20.84 0.11
CA ARG A 111 6.99 21.50 0.91
C ARG A 111 8.21 20.60 1.11
N ALA A 112 8.03 19.28 1.27
CA ALA A 112 9.13 18.32 1.32
C ALA A 112 9.97 18.30 0.02
N VAL A 113 9.31 18.37 -1.14
CA VAL A 113 9.98 18.50 -2.45
C VAL A 113 10.74 19.82 -2.56
N GLU A 114 10.17 20.92 -2.10
CA GLU A 114 10.82 22.24 -2.08
C GLU A 114 12.08 22.22 -1.20
N ALA A 115 11.97 21.75 0.05
CA ALA A 115 13.09 21.62 0.97
C ALA A 115 14.22 20.74 0.41
N PHE A 116 13.84 19.60 -0.21
CA PHE A 116 14.82 18.70 -0.84
C PHE A 116 15.60 19.41 -1.96
N ARG A 117 14.91 20.13 -2.86
CA ARG A 117 15.53 20.82 -3.99
C ARG A 117 16.44 21.97 -3.55
N GLU A 118 16.03 22.71 -2.52
CA GLU A 118 16.80 23.85 -1.98
C GLU A 118 18.11 23.37 -1.33
N LEU A 119 18.06 22.28 -0.58
CA LEU A 119 19.20 21.83 0.23
C LEU A 119 20.17 20.90 -0.52
N THR A 120 19.69 20.11 -1.50
CA THR A 120 20.52 19.08 -2.13
C THR A 120 20.83 19.36 -3.60
N LYS A 121 20.05 20.19 -4.27
CA LYS A 121 20.03 20.31 -5.74
C LYS A 121 19.78 18.97 -6.45
N GLY A 122 19.20 18.00 -5.73
CA GLY A 122 18.90 16.67 -6.22
C GLY A 122 17.74 16.62 -7.20
N ASP A 123 17.57 15.48 -7.80
CA ASP A 123 16.49 15.21 -8.75
C ASP A 123 15.23 14.77 -8.03
N THR A 124 14.06 15.04 -8.62
CA THR A 124 12.75 14.68 -8.05
C THR A 124 11.90 13.92 -9.07
N LEU A 125 11.21 12.89 -8.61
CA LEU A 125 10.24 12.12 -9.38
C LEU A 125 8.90 12.09 -8.65
N ALA A 126 7.80 12.35 -9.35
CA ALA A 126 6.45 12.25 -8.81
C ALA A 126 5.78 10.93 -9.24
N ILE A 127 5.12 10.25 -8.29
CA ILE A 127 4.17 9.16 -8.55
C ILE A 127 2.80 9.66 -8.11
N THR A 128 1.81 9.70 -9.03
CA THR A 128 0.53 10.34 -8.76
C THR A 128 -0.62 9.77 -9.60
N CYS A 129 -1.86 10.05 -9.19
CA CYS A 129 -3.04 9.90 -10.05
C CYS A 129 -3.48 11.23 -10.68
N ASN A 130 -2.83 12.36 -10.36
CA ASN A 130 -3.15 13.67 -10.94
C ASN A 130 -1.91 14.29 -11.63
N PRO A 131 -1.68 14.01 -12.93
CA PRO A 131 -0.53 14.53 -13.67
C PRO A 131 -0.57 16.04 -13.91
N GLN A 132 -1.70 16.70 -13.66
CA GLN A 132 -1.84 18.17 -13.80
C GLN A 132 -1.63 18.91 -12.47
N GLY A 133 -1.50 18.18 -11.37
CA GLY A 133 -1.34 18.75 -10.03
C GLY A 133 0.02 19.43 -9.81
N PRO A 134 0.12 20.25 -8.76
CA PRO A 134 1.33 21.03 -8.48
C PRO A 134 2.57 20.17 -8.23
N LEU A 135 2.44 18.95 -7.68
CA LEU A 135 3.56 18.03 -7.50
C LEU A 135 4.17 17.61 -8.84
N ALA A 136 3.31 17.22 -9.79
CA ALA A 136 3.76 16.82 -11.12
C ALA A 136 4.51 17.95 -11.85
N LYS A 137 4.06 19.20 -11.68
CA LYS A 137 4.73 20.38 -12.27
C LYS A 137 6.09 20.70 -11.65
N ARG A 138 6.34 20.23 -10.43
CA ARG A 138 7.62 20.46 -9.71
C ARG A 138 8.63 19.33 -9.92
N ALA A 139 8.19 18.15 -10.31
CA ALA A 139 9.05 17.00 -10.49
C ALA A 139 9.71 16.99 -11.88
N ARG A 140 10.93 16.46 -11.95
CA ARG A 140 11.65 16.25 -13.21
C ARG A 140 11.05 15.10 -14.02
N TRP A 141 10.59 14.05 -13.36
CA TRP A 141 9.90 12.91 -13.96
C TRP A 141 8.55 12.70 -13.28
N VAL A 142 7.60 12.23 -14.07
CA VAL A 142 6.23 11.96 -13.57
C VAL A 142 5.80 10.58 -14.05
N LEU A 143 5.46 9.73 -13.10
CA LEU A 143 4.71 8.50 -13.35
C LEU A 143 3.28 8.72 -12.88
N ALA A 144 2.32 8.56 -13.77
CA ALA A 144 0.93 8.87 -13.45
C ALA A 144 -0.05 7.78 -13.91
N ALA A 145 -1.10 7.56 -13.10
CA ALA A 145 -2.23 6.69 -13.41
C ALA A 145 -3.55 7.47 -13.22
N PRO A 146 -3.89 8.42 -14.10
CA PRO A 146 -5.10 9.25 -13.94
C PRO A 146 -6.40 8.43 -14.01
N HIS A 147 -6.41 7.32 -14.73
CA HIS A 147 -7.55 6.40 -14.83
C HIS A 147 -7.85 5.66 -13.52
N ALA A 148 -6.93 5.65 -12.56
CA ALA A 148 -7.12 5.05 -11.25
C ALA A 148 -7.85 5.96 -10.25
N GLN A 149 -8.16 7.20 -10.59
CA GLN A 149 -8.83 8.15 -9.68
C GLN A 149 -10.05 7.56 -8.99
N GLU A 150 -10.27 7.95 -7.74
CA GLU A 150 -11.33 7.50 -6.85
C GLU A 150 -12.25 8.64 -6.44
N THR A 151 -13.50 8.28 -6.17
CA THR A 151 -14.50 9.18 -5.58
C THR A 151 -14.44 9.11 -4.05
N SER A 152 -14.16 7.91 -3.51
CA SER A 152 -14.03 7.71 -2.07
C SER A 152 -12.74 8.31 -1.51
N VAL A 153 -12.80 8.71 -0.24
CA VAL A 153 -11.67 9.34 0.45
C VAL A 153 -10.58 8.32 0.73
N ALA A 154 -10.93 7.14 1.21
CA ALA A 154 -10.00 6.07 1.49
C ALA A 154 -9.38 5.50 0.19
N GLN A 155 -8.06 5.47 0.11
CA GLN A 155 -7.36 5.00 -1.09
C GLN A 155 -7.45 3.47 -1.21
N THR A 156 -7.83 2.98 -2.38
CA THR A 156 -7.88 1.55 -2.71
C THR A 156 -7.17 1.26 -4.03
N ARG A 157 -7.84 1.42 -5.18
CA ARG A 157 -7.24 1.20 -6.51
C ARG A 157 -6.17 2.23 -6.87
N THR A 158 -6.27 3.46 -6.35
CA THR A 158 -5.19 4.46 -6.53
C THR A 158 -3.90 4.03 -5.88
N PHE A 159 -3.98 3.50 -4.64
CA PHE A 159 -2.81 2.97 -3.94
C PHE A 159 -2.12 1.86 -4.74
N THR A 160 -2.87 0.84 -5.13
CA THR A 160 -2.32 -0.32 -5.86
C THR A 160 -1.83 0.04 -7.27
N SER A 161 -2.48 0.98 -7.95
CA SER A 161 -1.97 1.50 -9.23
C SER A 161 -0.67 2.27 -9.06
N MET A 162 -0.53 3.08 -8.03
CA MET A 162 0.74 3.75 -7.71
C MET A 162 1.84 2.75 -7.29
N MET A 163 1.49 1.59 -6.70
CA MET A 163 2.46 0.49 -6.52
C MET A 163 3.01 -0.01 -7.85
N LEU A 164 2.15 -0.21 -8.87
CA LEU A 164 2.59 -0.63 -10.21
C LEU A 164 3.51 0.40 -10.87
N LEU A 165 3.23 1.70 -10.69
CA LEU A 165 4.12 2.76 -11.15
C LEU A 165 5.49 2.72 -10.45
N ALA A 166 5.49 2.50 -9.13
CA ALA A 166 6.73 2.35 -8.36
C ALA A 166 7.49 1.07 -8.75
N ALA A 167 6.79 -0.04 -9.00
CA ALA A 167 7.38 -1.27 -9.50
C ALA A 167 8.09 -1.05 -10.86
N ARG A 168 7.46 -0.28 -11.76
CA ARG A 168 8.08 0.10 -13.05
C ARG A 168 9.36 0.91 -12.87
N LEU A 169 9.39 1.83 -11.93
CA LEU A 169 10.58 2.63 -11.61
C LEU A 169 11.71 1.74 -11.07
N ILE A 170 11.38 0.80 -10.19
CA ILE A 170 12.36 -0.01 -9.46
C ILE A 170 12.79 -1.24 -10.27
N ASP A 171 11.84 -1.96 -10.87
CA ASP A 171 12.08 -3.16 -11.68
C ASP A 171 11.31 -3.09 -13.00
N GLY A 172 11.84 -2.38 -13.98
CA GLY A 172 11.19 -2.19 -15.26
C GLY A 172 11.12 -3.44 -16.17
N GLY A 173 11.84 -4.51 -15.83
CA GLY A 173 11.99 -5.67 -16.72
C GLY A 173 10.77 -6.59 -16.81
N HIS A 174 9.87 -6.58 -15.82
CA HIS A 174 8.78 -7.56 -15.70
C HIS A 174 7.37 -6.99 -15.94
N ALA A 175 7.26 -5.76 -16.44
CA ALA A 175 5.96 -5.12 -16.66
C ALA A 175 5.05 -5.92 -17.64
N ALA A 176 5.61 -6.47 -18.72
CA ALA A 176 4.86 -7.28 -19.68
C ALA A 176 4.36 -8.60 -19.06
N GLN A 177 5.18 -9.26 -18.25
CA GLN A 177 4.78 -10.47 -17.52
C GLN A 177 3.69 -10.15 -16.48
N ALA A 178 3.82 -9.05 -15.76
CA ALA A 178 2.79 -8.58 -14.84
C ALA A 178 1.48 -8.27 -15.57
N HIS A 179 1.53 -7.63 -16.74
CA HIS A 179 0.34 -7.34 -17.55
C HIS A 179 -0.42 -8.62 -17.94
N SER A 180 0.28 -9.70 -18.28
CA SER A 180 -0.36 -10.96 -18.66
C SER A 180 -0.94 -11.75 -17.47
N ALA A 181 -0.43 -11.59 -16.25
CA ALA A 181 -0.75 -12.46 -15.12
C ALA A 181 -1.53 -11.77 -13.99
N LEU A 182 -1.19 -10.54 -13.64
CA LEU A 182 -1.67 -9.89 -12.42
C LEU A 182 -3.18 -9.61 -12.42
N PRO A 183 -3.80 -9.06 -13.50
CA PRO A 183 -5.24 -8.81 -13.52
C PRO A 183 -6.08 -10.09 -13.37
N ALA A 184 -5.66 -11.17 -14.01
CA ALA A 184 -6.35 -12.46 -13.91
C ALA A 184 -6.24 -13.05 -12.49
N ALA A 185 -5.07 -12.97 -11.86
CA ALA A 185 -4.88 -13.41 -10.48
C ALA A 185 -5.74 -12.59 -9.51
N ALA A 186 -5.87 -11.28 -9.73
CA ALA A 186 -6.72 -10.42 -8.91
C ALA A 186 -8.20 -10.76 -9.03
N ARG A 187 -8.71 -11.04 -10.23
CA ARG A 187 -10.10 -11.50 -10.44
C ARG A 187 -10.34 -12.81 -9.71
N ALA A 188 -9.46 -13.80 -9.90
CA ALA A 188 -9.57 -15.09 -9.23
C ALA A 188 -9.57 -14.95 -7.69
N LEU A 189 -8.70 -14.10 -7.14
CA LEU A 189 -8.64 -13.82 -5.71
C LEU A 189 -9.96 -13.24 -5.19
N LEU A 190 -10.50 -12.24 -5.87
CA LEU A 190 -11.75 -11.58 -5.48
C LEU A 190 -12.95 -12.54 -5.58
N ASP A 191 -13.02 -13.36 -6.64
CA ASP A 191 -14.07 -14.34 -6.83
C ASP A 191 -14.01 -15.47 -5.79
N GLN A 192 -12.80 -15.94 -5.49
CA GLN A 192 -12.62 -17.07 -4.56
C GLN A 192 -12.79 -16.68 -3.10
N TYR A 193 -12.32 -15.48 -2.70
CA TYR A 193 -12.23 -15.11 -1.29
C TYR A 193 -13.12 -13.93 -0.88
N GLY A 194 -13.95 -13.40 -1.79
CA GLY A 194 -14.85 -12.28 -1.49
C GLY A 194 -15.84 -12.59 -0.36
N GLU A 195 -16.44 -13.79 -0.35
CA GLU A 195 -17.35 -14.23 0.73
C GLU A 195 -16.63 -14.40 2.06
N LEU A 196 -15.38 -14.88 2.05
CA LEU A 196 -14.57 -14.97 3.27
C LEU A 196 -14.26 -13.59 3.83
N ALA A 197 -13.92 -12.61 2.97
CA ALA A 197 -13.69 -11.24 3.38
C ALA A 197 -14.96 -10.63 4.01
N GLU A 198 -16.13 -10.89 3.44
CA GLU A 198 -17.40 -10.47 3.99
C GLU A 198 -17.67 -11.12 5.35
N ALA A 199 -17.49 -12.42 5.49
CA ALA A 199 -17.71 -13.15 6.73
C ALA A 199 -16.80 -12.66 7.86
N VAL A 200 -15.53 -12.34 7.57
CA VAL A 200 -14.60 -11.77 8.55
C VAL A 200 -14.97 -10.35 8.91
N GLY A 201 -15.26 -9.51 7.94
CA GLY A 201 -15.59 -8.10 8.16
C GLY A 201 -16.89 -7.91 8.94
N ARG A 202 -17.90 -8.74 8.68
CA ARG A 202 -19.22 -8.66 9.34
C ARG A 202 -19.27 -9.23 10.76
N ASP A 203 -18.29 -10.00 11.16
CA ASP A 203 -18.24 -10.60 12.50
C ASP A 203 -17.89 -9.54 13.55
N LEU A 204 -18.92 -8.93 14.16
CA LEU A 204 -18.77 -7.89 15.17
C LEU A 204 -18.27 -8.40 16.54
N GLN A 205 -18.14 -9.70 16.73
CA GLN A 205 -17.50 -10.26 17.93
C GLN A 205 -15.97 -10.10 17.88
N LEU A 206 -15.42 -10.00 16.66
CA LEU A 206 -14.01 -9.71 16.44
C LEU A 206 -13.80 -8.19 16.56
N ASP A 207 -12.98 -7.72 17.48
CA ASP A 207 -12.84 -6.27 17.75
C ASP A 207 -11.42 -5.71 17.58
N ARG A 208 -10.41 -6.57 17.45
CA ARG A 208 -9.01 -6.19 17.27
C ARG A 208 -8.42 -6.86 16.05
N PHE A 209 -7.77 -6.07 15.21
CA PHE A 209 -7.19 -6.53 13.95
C PHE A 209 -5.68 -6.28 13.96
N PHE A 210 -4.91 -7.34 13.78
CA PHE A 210 -3.45 -7.28 13.68
C PHE A 210 -3.01 -7.66 12.27
N PHE A 211 -2.27 -6.77 11.63
CA PHE A 211 -1.74 -6.98 10.29
C PHE A 211 -0.22 -7.20 10.39
N LEU A 212 0.26 -8.34 9.91
CA LEU A 212 1.66 -8.72 10.02
C LEU A 212 2.33 -8.76 8.66
N GLY A 213 3.51 -8.16 8.55
CA GLY A 213 4.31 -8.19 7.33
C GLY A 213 5.79 -8.18 7.63
N SER A 214 6.61 -8.80 6.76
CA SER A 214 8.07 -8.76 6.83
C SER A 214 8.64 -8.06 5.60
N GLY A 215 9.77 -7.37 5.77
CA GLY A 215 10.43 -6.67 4.67
C GLY A 215 9.54 -5.60 4.05
N ALA A 216 9.38 -5.62 2.72
CA ALA A 216 8.52 -4.67 2.01
C ALA A 216 7.04 -4.81 2.40
N ARG A 217 6.57 -6.02 2.69
CA ARG A 217 5.18 -6.28 3.07
C ARG A 217 4.74 -5.63 4.39
N TYR A 218 5.69 -5.18 5.23
CA TYR A 218 5.35 -4.38 6.39
C TYR A 218 4.65 -3.06 6.02
N GLY A 219 5.08 -2.39 4.95
CA GLY A 219 4.38 -1.22 4.42
C GLY A 219 2.93 -1.52 4.00
N LEU A 220 2.68 -2.71 3.43
CA LEU A 220 1.33 -3.15 3.06
C LEU A 220 0.49 -3.53 4.29
N ALA A 221 1.09 -4.11 5.32
CA ALA A 221 0.43 -4.36 6.61
C ALA A 221 0.00 -3.04 7.27
N CYS A 222 0.85 -2.01 7.22
CA CYS A 222 0.52 -0.66 7.68
C CYS A 222 -0.63 -0.04 6.88
N GLU A 223 -0.66 -0.22 5.56
CA GLU A 223 -1.77 0.25 4.72
C GLU A 223 -3.08 -0.47 5.04
N ALA A 224 -3.06 -1.79 5.20
CA ALA A 224 -4.25 -2.57 5.58
C ALA A 224 -4.78 -2.15 6.97
N MET A 225 -3.89 -1.92 7.92
CA MET A 225 -4.20 -1.36 9.24
C MET A 225 -4.87 0.01 9.11
N LEU A 226 -4.34 0.89 8.25
CA LEU A 226 -4.92 2.22 8.03
C LEU A 226 -6.32 2.11 7.41
N LYS A 227 -6.52 1.26 6.40
CA LYS A 227 -7.84 1.04 5.78
C LYS A 227 -8.87 0.55 6.79
N MET A 228 -8.49 -0.34 7.70
CA MET A 228 -9.36 -0.81 8.77
C MET A 228 -9.78 0.34 9.71
N LYS A 229 -8.84 1.22 10.06
CA LYS A 229 -9.15 2.42 10.87
C LYS A 229 -10.03 3.41 10.14
N GLU A 230 -9.64 3.80 8.93
CA GLU A 230 -10.33 4.84 8.16
C GLU A 230 -11.78 4.45 7.84
N MET A 231 -11.97 3.26 7.26
CA MET A 231 -13.28 2.84 6.79
C MET A 231 -14.22 2.46 7.94
N SER A 232 -13.68 1.78 8.97
CA SER A 232 -14.53 1.08 9.95
C SER A 232 -14.38 1.55 11.38
N LEU A 233 -13.52 2.51 11.69
CA LEU A 233 -13.23 2.98 13.04
C LEU A 233 -12.96 1.80 14.01
N SER A 234 -12.30 0.75 13.52
CA SER A 234 -11.96 -0.42 14.31
C SER A 234 -10.52 -0.34 14.82
N GLN A 235 -10.29 -0.92 16.01
CA GLN A 235 -8.95 -1.03 16.55
C GLN A 235 -8.12 -1.94 15.66
N SER A 236 -7.02 -1.43 15.14
CA SER A 236 -6.13 -2.18 14.26
C SER A 236 -4.69 -1.72 14.39
N GLU A 237 -3.76 -2.65 14.28
CA GLU A 237 -2.33 -2.41 14.43
C GLU A 237 -1.54 -3.21 13.39
N ALA A 238 -0.36 -2.71 13.02
CA ALA A 238 0.54 -3.39 12.10
C ALA A 238 1.90 -3.64 12.77
N TYR A 239 2.44 -4.85 12.59
CA TYR A 239 3.74 -5.23 13.14
C TYR A 239 4.57 -6.00 12.12
N HIS A 240 5.89 -5.93 12.28
CA HIS A 240 6.74 -6.97 11.72
C HIS A 240 6.39 -8.31 12.35
N PHE A 241 6.39 -9.40 11.59
CA PHE A 241 5.95 -10.71 12.08
C PHE A 241 6.60 -11.11 13.41
N MET A 242 7.89 -10.95 13.54
CA MET A 242 8.58 -11.37 14.77
C MET A 242 8.32 -10.41 15.94
N GLU A 243 8.11 -9.12 15.65
CA GLU A 243 7.97 -8.07 16.67
C GLU A 243 6.65 -8.16 17.46
N ILE A 244 5.59 -8.75 16.91
CA ILE A 244 4.35 -8.94 17.67
C ILE A 244 4.58 -9.75 18.95
N ARG A 245 5.58 -10.63 18.98
CA ARG A 245 5.94 -11.45 20.16
C ARG A 245 6.55 -10.63 21.30
N HIS A 246 7.06 -9.43 21.01
CA HIS A 246 7.80 -8.60 21.97
C HIS A 246 6.91 -7.55 22.65
N GLY A 247 5.76 -8.01 23.17
CA GLY A 247 4.79 -7.19 23.93
C GLY A 247 3.39 -7.21 23.31
N PRO A 248 3.18 -6.82 22.05
CA PRO A 248 1.84 -6.71 21.46
C PRO A 248 1.00 -8.00 21.51
N MET A 249 1.65 -9.16 21.52
CA MET A 249 1.00 -10.48 21.65
C MET A 249 0.11 -10.58 22.90
N SER A 250 0.40 -9.81 23.96
CA SER A 250 -0.43 -9.76 25.17
C SER A 250 -1.86 -9.27 24.93
N MET A 251 -2.11 -8.58 23.81
CA MET A 251 -3.42 -8.08 23.39
C MET A 251 -4.20 -9.07 22.52
N VAL A 252 -3.64 -10.24 22.23
CA VAL A 252 -4.25 -11.25 21.35
C VAL A 252 -5.05 -12.25 22.20
N ASP A 253 -6.32 -12.43 21.83
CA ASP A 253 -7.25 -13.40 22.40
C ASP A 253 -8.28 -13.85 21.36
N GLY A 254 -9.33 -14.57 21.76
CA GLY A 254 -10.39 -15.09 20.89
C GLY A 254 -11.23 -14.03 20.17
N ARG A 255 -11.05 -12.74 20.48
CA ARG A 255 -11.70 -11.60 19.78
C ARG A 255 -10.77 -10.93 18.76
N ALA A 256 -9.54 -11.40 18.66
CA ALA A 256 -8.55 -10.86 17.73
C ALA A 256 -8.58 -11.56 16.37
N VAL A 257 -8.33 -10.79 15.33
CA VAL A 257 -8.01 -11.27 13.98
C VAL A 257 -6.55 -10.97 13.69
N VAL A 258 -5.79 -11.98 13.27
CA VAL A 258 -4.40 -11.81 12.85
C VAL A 258 -4.27 -12.17 11.37
N LEU A 259 -3.93 -11.20 10.55
CA LEU A 259 -3.80 -11.26 9.11
C LEU A 259 -2.32 -11.16 8.72
N GLY A 260 -1.74 -12.26 8.28
CA GLY A 260 -0.32 -12.33 7.92
C GLY A 260 -0.10 -12.19 6.41
N LEU A 261 0.68 -11.19 6.00
CA LEU A 261 1.14 -11.02 4.63
C LEU A 261 2.45 -11.83 4.45
N MET A 262 2.30 -13.12 4.18
CA MET A 262 3.40 -14.09 4.19
C MET A 262 4.16 -14.11 2.87
N GLY A 263 5.47 -14.22 2.95
CA GLY A 263 6.34 -14.37 1.78
C GLY A 263 6.80 -15.81 1.55
N VAL A 264 7.62 -15.98 0.54
CA VAL A 264 8.39 -17.24 0.34
C VAL A 264 9.60 -17.24 1.26
N GLU A 265 10.33 -16.12 1.28
CA GLU A 265 11.45 -15.92 2.19
C GLU A 265 10.95 -15.71 3.63
N GLY A 266 11.55 -16.40 4.58
CA GLY A 266 11.16 -16.29 5.99
C GLY A 266 9.87 -17.02 6.39
N ARG A 267 9.21 -17.73 5.45
CA ARG A 267 7.93 -18.43 5.66
C ARG A 267 7.87 -19.25 6.95
N ASN A 268 8.92 -20.00 7.25
CA ASN A 268 8.96 -20.84 8.44
C ASN A 268 8.88 -20.01 9.76
N TYR A 269 9.46 -18.82 9.77
CA TYR A 269 9.36 -17.91 10.91
C TYR A 269 7.96 -17.29 11.00
N GLU A 270 7.43 -16.84 9.86
CA GLU A 270 6.10 -16.24 9.75
C GLU A 270 5.00 -17.23 10.14
N ALA A 271 5.08 -18.48 9.66
CA ALA A 271 4.14 -19.55 10.00
C ALA A 271 4.14 -19.90 11.51
N ARG A 272 5.30 -19.88 12.14
CA ARG A 272 5.39 -20.08 13.61
C ARG A 272 4.70 -18.97 14.39
N VAL A 273 4.82 -17.72 13.94
CA VAL A 273 4.08 -16.59 14.56
C VAL A 273 2.58 -16.78 14.42
N ILE A 274 2.08 -17.18 13.23
CA ILE A 274 0.66 -17.46 13.03
C ILE A 274 0.21 -18.60 13.97
N ALA A 275 1.00 -19.66 14.10
CA ALA A 275 0.69 -20.76 15.02
C ALA A 275 0.63 -20.31 16.49
N ASP A 276 1.54 -19.44 16.93
CA ASP A 276 1.50 -18.86 18.27
C ASP A 276 0.19 -18.09 18.50
N MET A 277 -0.25 -17.27 17.53
CA MET A 277 -1.51 -16.54 17.64
C MET A 277 -2.73 -17.47 17.71
N GLN A 278 -2.68 -18.61 17.02
CA GLN A 278 -3.73 -19.64 17.12
C GLN A 278 -3.81 -20.25 18.52
N THR A 279 -2.69 -20.45 19.20
CA THR A 279 -2.71 -20.94 20.60
C THR A 279 -3.40 -19.96 21.56
N LEU A 280 -3.42 -18.67 21.20
CA LEU A 280 -4.13 -17.60 21.91
C LEU A 280 -5.59 -17.47 21.47
N GLN A 281 -6.10 -18.41 20.67
CA GLN A 281 -7.46 -18.47 20.15
C GLN A 281 -7.81 -17.37 19.15
N ALA A 282 -6.86 -16.62 18.63
CA ALA A 282 -7.11 -15.63 17.59
C ALA A 282 -7.61 -16.29 16.31
N ARG A 283 -8.49 -15.61 15.58
CA ARG A 283 -8.81 -15.97 14.20
C ARG A 283 -7.65 -15.56 13.30
N THR A 284 -6.94 -16.53 12.75
CA THR A 284 -5.76 -16.27 11.92
C THR A 284 -6.00 -16.54 10.46
N MET A 285 -5.42 -15.72 9.58
CA MET A 285 -5.36 -15.93 8.14
C MET A 285 -3.99 -15.54 7.60
N GLY A 286 -3.42 -16.39 6.76
CA GLY A 286 -2.19 -16.11 6.05
C GLY A 286 -2.48 -15.90 4.57
N LEU A 287 -2.03 -14.79 4.02
CA LEU A 287 -2.03 -14.53 2.59
C LEU A 287 -0.63 -14.84 2.06
N SER A 288 -0.51 -15.74 1.11
CA SER A 288 0.79 -16.10 0.53
C SER A 288 0.68 -16.38 -0.98
N PRO A 289 1.78 -16.28 -1.73
CA PRO A 289 1.74 -16.49 -3.18
C PRO A 289 1.08 -17.80 -3.61
N ASP A 290 1.42 -18.89 -2.94
CA ASP A 290 1.05 -20.28 -3.26
C ASP A 290 0.01 -20.89 -2.28
N GLY A 291 -0.50 -20.09 -1.35
CA GLY A 291 -1.43 -20.61 -0.33
C GLY A 291 -0.79 -21.55 0.69
N ALA A 292 0.55 -21.59 0.79
CA ALA A 292 1.24 -22.48 1.71
C ALA A 292 1.74 -21.75 2.97
N GLY A 293 1.80 -22.45 4.11
CA GLY A 293 2.54 -22.01 5.29
C GLY A 293 1.75 -21.89 6.60
N ALA A 294 0.42 -21.88 6.62
CA ALA A 294 -0.38 -21.88 7.86
C ALA A 294 -1.84 -22.35 7.63
N ALA A 295 -2.58 -22.63 8.68
CA ALA A 295 -4.02 -22.87 8.56
C ALA A 295 -4.77 -21.58 8.21
N GLY A 296 -5.85 -21.68 7.44
CA GLY A 296 -6.63 -20.50 6.98
C GLY A 296 -5.93 -19.74 5.85
N GLN A 297 -5.24 -20.45 4.94
CA GLN A 297 -4.45 -19.83 3.87
C GLN A 297 -5.30 -19.28 2.73
N ILE A 298 -4.90 -18.10 2.27
CA ILE A 298 -5.39 -17.43 1.07
C ILE A 298 -4.26 -17.46 0.04
N SER A 299 -4.50 -18.12 -1.10
CA SER A 299 -3.57 -18.13 -2.22
C SER A 299 -3.75 -16.86 -3.06
N LEU A 300 -2.66 -16.13 -3.28
CA LEU A 300 -2.67 -14.93 -4.12
C LEU A 300 -2.54 -15.27 -5.61
N GLY A 301 -1.94 -16.42 -5.94
CA GLY A 301 -1.55 -16.75 -7.31
C GLY A 301 -0.37 -15.91 -7.82
N ALA A 302 -0.15 -15.95 -9.12
CA ALA A 302 0.92 -15.21 -9.81
C ALA A 302 2.32 -15.46 -9.24
N GLU A 303 2.61 -16.70 -8.82
CA GLU A 303 3.86 -17.12 -8.16
C GLU A 303 5.11 -16.86 -9.00
N ALA A 304 4.96 -16.92 -10.32
CA ALA A 304 6.04 -16.67 -11.27
C ALA A 304 6.47 -15.19 -11.33
N LEU A 305 5.67 -14.27 -10.80
CA LEU A 305 6.02 -12.85 -10.76
C LEU A 305 7.01 -12.57 -9.63
N PRO A 306 7.99 -11.67 -9.85
CA PRO A 306 8.78 -11.13 -8.77
C PRO A 306 7.91 -10.48 -7.68
N PRO A 307 8.33 -10.52 -6.40
CA PRO A 307 7.53 -9.99 -5.28
C PRO A 307 7.01 -8.57 -5.52
N ILE A 308 7.85 -7.66 -6.01
CA ILE A 308 7.47 -6.27 -6.29
C ILE A 308 6.27 -6.12 -7.23
N TRP A 309 6.09 -7.03 -8.19
CA TRP A 309 4.96 -7.02 -9.12
C TRP A 309 3.75 -7.78 -8.59
N ARG A 310 3.95 -8.75 -7.72
CA ARG A 310 2.90 -9.58 -7.13
C ARG A 310 2.26 -8.97 -5.89
N ASP A 311 3.03 -8.21 -5.12
CA ASP A 311 2.62 -7.66 -3.82
C ASP A 311 1.30 -6.86 -3.84
N PRO A 312 0.87 -6.17 -4.91
CA PRO A 312 -0.47 -5.56 -4.96
C PRO A 312 -1.61 -6.52 -4.66
N LEU A 313 -1.47 -7.84 -4.93
CA LEU A 313 -2.49 -8.85 -4.66
C LEU A 313 -2.84 -9.03 -3.17
N TYR A 314 -1.97 -8.63 -2.25
CA TYR A 314 -2.31 -8.71 -0.82
C TYR A 314 -3.47 -7.79 -0.43
N LEU A 315 -3.69 -6.68 -1.12
CA LEU A 315 -4.56 -5.61 -0.65
C LEU A 315 -6.05 -5.79 -0.94
N PRO A 316 -6.51 -6.28 -2.11
CA PRO A 316 -7.94 -6.33 -2.42
C PRO A 316 -8.77 -7.10 -1.37
N PHE A 317 -8.29 -8.24 -0.91
CA PHE A 317 -8.94 -9.01 0.16
C PHE A 317 -9.01 -8.21 1.47
N LEU A 318 -7.90 -7.60 1.89
CA LEU A 318 -7.81 -6.83 3.14
C LEU A 318 -8.68 -5.57 3.10
N GLN A 319 -8.78 -4.91 1.94
CA GLN A 319 -9.67 -3.78 1.69
C GLN A 319 -11.14 -4.20 1.78
N LEU A 320 -11.51 -5.37 1.23
CA LEU A 320 -12.86 -5.92 1.37
C LEU A 320 -13.22 -6.22 2.82
N VAL A 321 -12.30 -6.78 3.61
CA VAL A 321 -12.53 -7.01 5.05
C VAL A 321 -12.84 -5.69 5.77
N ALA A 322 -12.06 -4.63 5.50
CA ALA A 322 -12.29 -3.31 6.09
C ALA A 322 -13.61 -2.68 5.62
N PHE A 323 -13.94 -2.83 4.34
CA PHE A 323 -15.19 -2.39 3.74
C PHE A 323 -16.41 -3.05 4.41
N HIS A 324 -16.42 -4.38 4.48
CA HIS A 324 -17.53 -5.12 5.08
C HIS A 324 -17.66 -4.85 6.58
N ARG A 325 -16.54 -4.59 7.27
CA ARG A 325 -16.54 -4.14 8.65
C ARG A 325 -17.22 -2.78 8.82
N ALA A 326 -16.92 -1.82 7.94
CA ALA A 326 -17.55 -0.51 7.94
C ALA A 326 -19.08 -0.64 7.75
N VAL A 327 -19.50 -1.39 6.74
CA VAL A 327 -20.93 -1.61 6.46
C VAL A 327 -21.64 -2.31 7.62
N ALA A 328 -21.03 -3.33 8.24
CA ALA A 328 -21.61 -4.03 9.40
C ALA A 328 -21.77 -3.13 10.62
N LYS A 329 -20.91 -2.11 10.77
CA LYS A 329 -21.02 -1.09 11.82
C LYS A 329 -21.94 0.08 11.45
N GLY A 330 -22.59 0.06 10.29
CA GLY A 330 -23.47 1.13 9.81
C GLY A 330 -22.71 2.40 9.39
N LEU A 331 -21.41 2.29 9.09
CA LEU A 331 -20.57 3.41 8.64
C LEU A 331 -20.59 3.53 7.12
N ASN A 332 -20.26 4.71 6.61
CA ASN A 332 -20.10 4.95 5.17
C ASN A 332 -18.61 5.04 4.79
N PRO A 333 -18.02 3.99 4.21
CA PRO A 333 -16.60 4.00 3.81
C PRO A 333 -16.28 4.93 2.63
N ASP A 334 -17.27 5.41 1.88
CA ASP A 334 -17.06 6.41 0.82
C ASP A 334 -16.62 7.75 1.42
N ARG A 335 -17.09 8.05 2.63
CA ARG A 335 -16.82 9.28 3.38
C ARG A 335 -16.48 8.96 4.84
N PRO A 336 -15.29 8.47 5.12
CA PRO A 336 -14.85 8.18 6.48
C PRO A 336 -14.93 9.43 7.38
N THR A 337 -15.25 9.20 8.65
CA THR A 337 -15.43 10.27 9.62
C THR A 337 -14.12 11.04 9.84
N HIS A 338 -14.18 12.36 9.86
CA HIS A 338 -13.06 13.28 10.09
C HIS A 338 -11.94 13.24 9.03
N LEU A 339 -12.17 12.60 7.88
CA LEU A 339 -11.19 12.57 6.81
C LEU A 339 -11.62 13.43 5.63
N GLU A 340 -10.63 14.06 5.00
CA GLU A 340 -10.77 14.84 3.78
C GLU A 340 -9.94 14.23 2.65
N PHE A 341 -10.34 14.50 1.41
CA PHE A 341 -9.66 13.96 0.22
C PHE A 341 -8.23 14.48 0.09
N VAL A 342 -7.97 15.72 0.50
CA VAL A 342 -6.66 16.38 0.48
C VAL A 342 -6.48 17.15 1.77
N VAL A 343 -5.40 16.87 2.50
CA VAL A 343 -4.99 17.65 3.66
C VAL A 343 -4.22 18.88 3.17
N LYS A 344 -4.68 20.06 3.59
CA LYS A 344 -4.00 21.34 3.36
C LYS A 344 -3.60 21.95 4.69
N LEU A 345 -2.35 22.33 4.83
CA LEU A 345 -1.88 23.07 5.98
C LEU A 345 -2.10 24.56 5.72
N ASP A 346 -2.77 25.23 6.67
CA ASP A 346 -2.91 26.66 6.68
C ASP A 346 -1.58 27.30 7.09
N GLY A 347 -1.10 28.28 6.34
CA GLY A 347 0.07 29.10 6.65
C GLY A 347 1.32 28.79 5.87
#